data_b7b92b5956d715f597ae3dbdc97df2af
#
_entry.id   b7b92b5956d715f597ae3dbdc97df2af
#
_cell.length_a   1.000
_cell.length_b   1.000
_cell.length_c   1.000
_cell.angle_alpha   90.00
_cell.angle_beta   90.00
_cell.angle_gamma   90.00
#
_symmetry.space_group_name_H-M   'P 1'
#
loop_
_entity.id
_entity.type
_entity.pdbx_description
1 polymer ?
#
loop_
_entity_poly.entity_id
_entity_poly.type
_entity_poly.pdbx_seq_one_letter_code
_entity_poly.pdbx_strand_id
1 'polypeptide(L)'
;MCFTVWRRQDPGSTPGLGTLFLDQSPSCTASKLFRFSKLARASQLVQRLVYVAFMWSFTSGAPTRPGFDSRIGNIFCFNFSWSVQGRHYFTSKIMDRLARVFTRYRYTGIWVVGFLVGLCTGLGALALARAHRALERASIRRKVARSSPNNDFVPIQLQQSHSIVSGVEGMIGNTPLVRIRSLSDLTGCEILGKAEFVNPGGSPKDRVALQIITEAEKDELLVPHTGSWIFEGTVGSTGISLATLACAKGYRCCIVVPDDVAEEKATLLRRLGAVEAVRPRGIVDPRHFVNEARTRAQSWKPNRHEPCARAFFADQFETDANFSAHYEHTGPEIWTQTQGHVDAFVAGTGTGGTLSGVSAYLKEVSPSVLTVAADPPGSGVYNRIQYGVMYNATEAEGTRRRHQVDTVVEGIGLNRLTRNLELGLPFIDAAERVTDDEAVRMSRWLSTHDGLFLGSSSAVHCVAAVRTALRLKAQRPDTRPVVVTILYVYHRLRSADSGSRHLSKFQNDEAMQARGLNVVADIADILAPL
;
A
#
# COMPACT_ATOMS: atom_id res chain seq x y z
N MET A 1 6.44 24.39 -33.60
CA MET A 1 5.78 25.23 -32.56
C MET A 1 6.86 25.61 -31.57
N CYS A 2 7.22 26.86 -31.50
CA CYS A 2 8.21 27.40 -30.57
C CYS A 2 7.51 27.69 -29.23
N PHE A 3 8.05 27.16 -28.15
CA PHE A 3 7.67 27.54 -26.79
C PHE A 3 8.81 28.38 -26.20
N THR A 4 8.51 29.60 -25.79
CA THR A 4 9.44 30.49 -25.07
C THR A 4 9.24 30.28 -23.58
N VAL A 5 10.29 29.85 -22.86
CA VAL A 5 10.28 29.72 -21.39
C VAL A 5 10.98 30.92 -20.79
N TRP A 6 10.30 31.69 -19.98
CA TRP A 6 10.87 32.79 -19.20
C TRP A 6 11.48 32.26 -17.90
N ARG A 7 12.77 32.51 -17.71
CA ARG A 7 13.44 32.41 -16.41
C ARG A 7 13.50 33.79 -15.79
N ARG A 8 13.11 33.89 -14.52
CA ARG A 8 13.35 35.10 -13.72
C ARG A 8 14.86 35.27 -13.54
N GLN A 9 15.38 36.42 -13.95
CA GLN A 9 16.77 36.85 -13.66
C GLN A 9 16.76 37.92 -12.59
N ASP A 10 17.81 37.90 -11.77
CA ASP A 10 18.11 38.97 -10.83
C ASP A 10 18.55 40.26 -11.55
N PRO A 11 18.34 41.44 -10.98
CA PRO A 11 18.57 42.70 -11.66
C PRO A 11 20.06 42.99 -11.78
N GLY A 12 20.60 42.88 -13.01
CA GLY A 12 21.97 43.27 -13.28
C GLY A 12 22.67 42.71 -14.52
N SER A 13 22.05 41.81 -15.28
CA SER A 13 22.71 41.24 -16.49
C SER A 13 21.90 41.36 -17.77
N THR A 14 22.56 41.78 -18.84
CA THR A 14 22.01 41.89 -20.21
C THR A 14 21.70 40.53 -20.84
N PRO A 15 20.64 40.38 -21.65
CA PRO A 15 20.20 39.09 -22.18
C PRO A 15 21.02 38.64 -23.41
N GLY A 16 21.58 37.43 -23.31
CA GLY A 16 22.15 36.70 -24.43
C GLY A 16 21.18 35.65 -24.96
N LEU A 17 20.87 35.65 -26.23
CA LEU A 17 20.08 34.64 -26.96
C LEU A 17 20.98 33.42 -27.25
N GLY A 18 20.71 32.29 -26.60
CA GLY A 18 21.32 30.99 -26.91
C GLY A 18 20.32 30.09 -27.62
N THR A 19 20.62 29.70 -28.86
CA THR A 19 19.83 28.76 -29.66
C THR A 19 20.31 27.33 -29.37
N LEU A 20 19.44 26.48 -28.83
CA LEU A 20 19.71 25.03 -28.68
C LEU A 20 19.14 24.28 -29.89
N PHE A 21 20.00 23.59 -30.62
CA PHE A 21 19.62 22.62 -31.64
C PHE A 21 19.28 21.29 -30.97
N LEU A 22 18.08 20.78 -31.25
CA LEU A 22 17.69 19.40 -30.92
C LEU A 22 17.78 18.54 -32.18
N ASP A 23 18.55 17.48 -32.07
CA ASP A 23 18.73 16.45 -33.09
C ASP A 23 17.42 15.69 -33.34
N GLN A 24 17.01 15.58 -34.59
CA GLN A 24 15.80 14.87 -35.02
C GLN A 24 16.18 13.50 -35.55
N SER A 25 15.89 12.46 -34.77
CA SER A 25 15.77 11.10 -35.34
C SER A 25 14.28 10.70 -35.47
N PRO A 26 13.82 10.28 -36.65
CA PRO A 26 12.41 10.07 -36.92
C PRO A 26 12.01 8.59 -36.75
N SER A 27 11.54 8.16 -35.58
CA SER A 27 10.83 6.85 -35.51
C SER A 27 9.96 6.59 -34.27
N CYS A 28 9.32 7.57 -33.60
CA CYS A 28 8.45 7.19 -32.46
C CYS A 28 7.21 8.06 -32.18
N THR A 29 6.77 8.92 -33.07
CA THR A 29 5.74 9.92 -32.74
C THR A 29 4.33 9.67 -33.28
N ALA A 30 4.16 8.89 -34.33
CA ALA A 30 2.84 8.75 -34.98
C ALA A 30 1.85 7.85 -34.23
N SER A 31 2.29 6.80 -33.56
CA SER A 31 1.38 5.84 -32.89
C SER A 31 0.86 6.32 -31.53
N LYS A 32 1.58 7.20 -30.84
CA LYS A 32 1.17 7.74 -29.53
C LYS A 32 0.12 8.85 -29.67
N LEU A 33 0.25 9.71 -30.64
CA LEU A 33 -0.74 10.79 -30.91
C LEU A 33 -2.10 10.23 -31.36
N PHE A 34 -2.12 9.11 -32.08
CA PHE A 34 -3.38 8.50 -32.53
C PHE A 34 -4.19 7.83 -31.40
N ARG A 35 -3.52 7.33 -30.35
CA ARG A 35 -4.20 6.77 -29.16
C ARG A 35 -4.76 7.84 -28.22
N PHE A 36 -4.03 8.94 -28.03
CA PHE A 36 -4.53 10.05 -27.21
C PHE A 36 -5.74 10.74 -27.82
N SER A 37 -5.81 10.85 -29.14
CA SER A 37 -6.94 11.48 -29.82
C SER A 37 -8.23 10.66 -29.73
N LYS A 38 -8.16 9.31 -29.61
CA LYS A 38 -9.35 8.45 -29.43
C LYS A 38 -9.91 8.51 -28.00
N LEU A 39 -9.05 8.56 -26.99
CA LEU A 39 -9.46 8.68 -25.57
C LEU A 39 -10.03 10.06 -25.25
N ALA A 40 -9.45 11.13 -25.77
CA ALA A 40 -9.98 12.47 -25.62
C ALA A 40 -11.36 12.62 -26.31
N ARG A 41 -11.59 11.97 -27.46
CA ARG A 41 -12.89 11.96 -28.15
C ARG A 41 -13.96 11.19 -27.39
N ALA A 42 -13.62 10.07 -26.74
CA ALA A 42 -14.55 9.31 -25.91
C ALA A 42 -14.98 10.08 -24.66
N SER A 43 -14.05 10.75 -24.00
CA SER A 43 -14.33 11.61 -22.85
C SER A 43 -15.24 12.80 -23.21
N GLN A 44 -14.99 13.46 -24.36
CA GLN A 44 -15.84 14.54 -24.83
C GLN A 44 -17.25 14.06 -25.22
N LEU A 45 -17.38 12.85 -25.76
CA LEU A 45 -18.69 12.29 -26.10
C LEU A 45 -19.52 11.99 -24.83
N VAL A 46 -18.89 11.45 -23.79
CA VAL A 46 -19.54 11.18 -22.50
C VAL A 46 -19.97 12.49 -21.82
N GLN A 47 -19.11 13.51 -21.79
CA GLN A 47 -19.46 14.82 -21.25
C GLN A 47 -20.63 15.47 -22.01
N ARG A 48 -20.70 15.34 -23.34
CA ARG A 48 -21.82 15.84 -24.15
C ARG A 48 -23.12 15.10 -23.89
N LEU A 49 -23.07 13.77 -23.70
CA LEU A 49 -24.26 12.97 -23.38
C LEU A 49 -24.80 13.28 -21.98
N VAL A 50 -23.92 13.49 -21.00
CA VAL A 50 -24.32 13.91 -19.64
C VAL A 50 -24.93 15.32 -19.67
N TYR A 51 -24.36 16.24 -20.45
CA TYR A 51 -24.89 17.59 -20.58
C TYR A 51 -26.27 17.63 -21.27
N VAL A 52 -26.47 16.84 -22.29
CA VAL A 52 -27.77 16.72 -22.97
C VAL A 52 -28.83 16.08 -22.05
N ALA A 53 -28.47 15.06 -21.28
CA ALA A 53 -29.37 14.46 -20.30
C ALA A 53 -29.71 15.44 -19.17
N PHE A 54 -28.76 16.25 -18.73
CA PHE A 54 -28.95 17.28 -17.70
C PHE A 54 -29.85 18.42 -18.20
N MET A 55 -29.61 18.95 -19.39
CA MET A 55 -30.43 20.02 -19.98
C MET A 55 -31.85 19.57 -20.28
N TRP A 56 -32.05 18.31 -20.64
CA TRP A 56 -33.40 17.77 -20.91
C TRP A 56 -34.23 17.60 -19.63
N SER A 57 -33.61 17.32 -18.47
CA SER A 57 -34.31 17.27 -17.19
C SER A 57 -34.82 18.64 -16.73
N PHE A 58 -34.25 19.74 -17.22
CA PHE A 58 -34.68 21.11 -16.90
C PHE A 58 -35.76 21.66 -17.84
N THR A 59 -35.88 21.14 -19.06
CA THR A 59 -36.84 21.65 -20.06
C THR A 59 -38.19 20.88 -20.06
N SER A 60 -38.29 19.76 -19.39
CA SER A 60 -39.53 18.97 -19.31
C SER A 60 -40.36 19.32 -18.05
N GLY A 61 -40.83 20.55 -17.97
CA GLY A 61 -42.00 21.03 -17.24
C GLY A 61 -42.36 20.35 -15.92
N ALA A 62 -41.56 20.51 -14.87
CA ALA A 62 -42.01 20.33 -13.50
C ALA A 62 -42.38 21.69 -12.89
N PRO A 63 -43.47 21.80 -12.07
CA PRO A 63 -43.91 23.06 -11.52
C PRO A 63 -42.85 23.63 -10.58
N THR A 64 -42.50 24.89 -10.79
CA THR A 64 -41.54 25.68 -10.00
C THR A 64 -41.99 25.79 -8.56
N ARG A 65 -41.22 25.29 -7.60
CA ARG A 65 -41.34 25.67 -6.21
C ARG A 65 -40.72 27.06 -6.00
N PRO A 66 -41.38 27.97 -5.25
CA PRO A 66 -40.81 29.28 -4.96
C PRO A 66 -39.65 29.14 -3.97
N GLY A 67 -38.43 29.64 -4.34
CA GLY A 67 -37.30 29.70 -3.43
C GLY A 67 -35.92 29.41 -4.04
N PHE A 68 -35.78 29.37 -5.35
CA PHE A 68 -34.47 29.13 -5.98
C PHE A 68 -33.80 30.45 -6.38
N ASP A 69 -32.60 30.70 -5.83
CA ASP A 69 -31.80 31.91 -6.07
C ASP A 69 -31.30 31.94 -7.52
N SER A 70 -31.72 32.97 -8.26
CA SER A 70 -31.40 33.21 -9.68
C SER A 70 -29.90 33.47 -9.95
N ARG A 71 -29.03 33.52 -8.92
CA ARG A 71 -27.60 33.81 -9.06
C ARG A 71 -26.75 32.61 -9.49
N ILE A 72 -27.26 31.38 -9.35
CA ILE A 72 -26.53 30.16 -9.73
C ILE A 72 -26.55 29.95 -11.27
N GLY A 73 -27.55 30.48 -11.98
CA GLY A 73 -27.66 30.37 -13.44
C GLY A 73 -26.58 31.10 -14.23
N ASN A 74 -25.99 32.15 -13.65
CA ASN A 74 -25.04 33.01 -14.37
C ASN A 74 -23.55 32.60 -14.28
N ILE A 75 -23.23 31.60 -13.45
CA ILE A 75 -21.84 31.15 -13.30
C ILE A 75 -21.44 30.15 -14.39
N PHE A 76 -22.41 29.53 -15.07
CA PHE A 76 -22.13 28.51 -16.10
C PHE A 76 -22.18 29.00 -17.56
N CYS A 77 -22.43 30.29 -17.81
CA CYS A 77 -22.56 30.85 -19.18
C CYS A 77 -21.31 31.56 -19.74
N PHE A 78 -20.18 31.54 -19.06
CA PHE A 78 -18.97 32.19 -19.60
C PHE A 78 -17.99 31.16 -20.16
N ASN A 79 -17.67 31.37 -21.48
CA ASN A 79 -16.60 30.77 -22.28
C ASN A 79 -16.88 29.41 -22.96
N PHE A 80 -17.68 29.42 -24.01
CA PHE A 80 -17.45 28.51 -25.14
C PHE A 80 -17.77 29.20 -26.46
N SER A 81 -16.84 29.98 -26.94
CA SER A 81 -16.78 30.45 -28.35
C SER A 81 -15.65 29.67 -29.03
N TRP A 82 -16.02 28.59 -29.75
CA TRP A 82 -15.14 27.98 -30.75
C TRP A 82 -15.93 27.61 -31.97
N SER A 83 -15.59 28.29 -33.08
CA SER A 83 -16.14 28.03 -34.40
C SER A 83 -15.65 26.68 -34.93
N VAL A 84 -16.57 25.77 -35.21
CA VAL A 84 -16.31 24.61 -36.06
C VAL A 84 -17.42 24.53 -37.10
N GLN A 85 -17.19 25.12 -38.22
CA GLN A 85 -17.94 24.83 -39.45
C GLN A 85 -17.54 23.43 -39.93
N GLY A 86 -18.51 22.53 -40.10
CA GLY A 86 -18.32 21.36 -40.96
C GLY A 86 -18.76 19.99 -40.49
N ARG A 87 -19.50 19.83 -39.38
CA ARG A 87 -20.00 18.49 -38.96
C ARG A 87 -21.42 18.43 -38.40
N HIS A 88 -22.29 19.32 -38.86
CA HIS A 88 -23.70 19.30 -38.40
C HIS A 88 -24.59 18.22 -39.00
N TYR A 89 -24.21 17.60 -40.10
CA TYR A 89 -25.11 16.72 -40.85
C TYR A 89 -25.29 15.29 -40.29
N PHE A 90 -24.29 14.79 -39.54
CA PHE A 90 -24.37 13.40 -39.07
C PHE A 90 -25.06 13.26 -37.70
N THR A 91 -24.93 14.28 -36.87
CA THR A 91 -25.55 14.30 -35.52
C THR A 91 -27.03 14.63 -35.54
N SER A 92 -27.49 15.46 -36.50
CA SER A 92 -28.89 15.83 -36.69
C SER A 92 -29.76 14.61 -37.03
N LYS A 93 -29.35 13.76 -37.99
CA LYS A 93 -30.11 12.57 -38.36
C LYS A 93 -30.27 11.50 -37.27
N ILE A 94 -29.28 11.40 -36.36
CA ILE A 94 -29.37 10.49 -35.21
C ILE A 94 -30.31 11.07 -34.16
N MET A 95 -30.23 12.37 -33.89
CA MET A 95 -31.10 13.04 -32.92
C MET A 95 -32.57 13.05 -33.40
N ASP A 96 -32.82 13.28 -34.68
CA ASP A 96 -34.17 13.21 -35.27
C ASP A 96 -34.76 11.78 -35.29
N ARG A 97 -33.93 10.76 -35.41
CA ARG A 97 -34.39 9.36 -35.25
C ARG A 97 -34.71 9.03 -33.79
N LEU A 98 -33.89 9.47 -32.84
CA LEU A 98 -34.17 9.30 -31.43
C LEU A 98 -35.41 10.08 -30.99
N ALA A 99 -35.59 11.30 -31.42
CA ALA A 99 -36.79 12.11 -31.13
C ALA A 99 -38.08 11.46 -31.65
N ARG A 100 -38.05 10.83 -32.83
CA ARG A 100 -39.23 10.12 -33.41
C ARG A 100 -39.55 8.80 -32.68
N VAL A 101 -38.56 8.14 -32.10
CA VAL A 101 -38.79 6.95 -31.25
C VAL A 101 -39.40 7.37 -29.92
N PHE A 102 -38.99 8.51 -29.36
CA PHE A 102 -39.47 9.02 -28.06
C PHE A 102 -40.91 9.52 -28.09
N THR A 103 -41.40 10.06 -29.20
CA THR A 103 -42.80 10.55 -29.31
C THR A 103 -43.83 9.41 -29.41
N ARG A 104 -43.42 8.20 -29.72
CA ARG A 104 -44.34 7.06 -29.95
C ARG A 104 -44.64 6.21 -28.70
N TYR A 105 -43.84 6.36 -27.61
CA TYR A 105 -43.98 5.57 -26.36
C TYR A 105 -43.97 6.48 -25.13
N ARG A 106 -45.11 7.04 -24.81
CA ARG A 106 -45.24 8.19 -23.90
C ARG A 106 -44.97 7.95 -22.41
N TYR A 107 -44.79 6.77 -21.86
CA TYR A 107 -44.51 6.57 -20.42
C TYR A 107 -43.64 5.36 -20.05
N THR A 108 -43.58 4.29 -20.81
CA THR A 108 -42.77 3.11 -20.50
C THR A 108 -41.32 3.21 -21.05
N GLY A 109 -41.12 4.01 -22.11
CA GLY A 109 -39.81 4.16 -22.77
C GLY A 109 -38.77 4.95 -21.93
N ILE A 110 -39.24 5.89 -21.12
CA ILE A 110 -38.32 6.78 -20.35
C ILE A 110 -37.51 5.98 -19.30
N TRP A 111 -38.15 5.03 -18.61
CA TRP A 111 -37.49 4.18 -17.63
C TRP A 111 -36.50 3.19 -18.25
N VAL A 112 -36.87 2.62 -19.40
CA VAL A 112 -36.00 1.68 -20.13
C VAL A 112 -34.78 2.38 -20.69
N VAL A 113 -34.92 3.58 -21.25
CA VAL A 113 -33.78 4.35 -21.75
C VAL A 113 -32.91 4.88 -20.61
N GLY A 114 -33.52 5.35 -19.53
CA GLY A 114 -32.76 5.74 -18.32
C GLY A 114 -31.97 4.56 -17.75
N PHE A 115 -32.56 3.38 -17.68
CA PHE A 115 -31.89 2.16 -17.23
C PHE A 115 -30.77 1.73 -18.18
N LEU A 116 -30.98 1.75 -19.48
CA LEU A 116 -29.95 1.41 -20.48
C LEU A 116 -28.80 2.42 -20.50
N VAL A 117 -29.09 3.70 -20.36
CA VAL A 117 -28.05 4.74 -20.23
C VAL A 117 -27.28 4.56 -18.92
N GLY A 118 -27.95 4.28 -17.81
CA GLY A 118 -27.31 3.97 -16.52
C GLY A 118 -26.44 2.71 -16.61
N LEU A 119 -26.90 1.66 -17.27
CA LEU A 119 -26.15 0.42 -17.50
C LEU A 119 -24.91 0.66 -18.39
N CYS A 120 -25.07 1.39 -19.49
CA CYS A 120 -23.97 1.72 -20.40
C CYS A 120 -22.94 2.65 -19.76
N THR A 121 -23.36 3.62 -18.94
CA THR A 121 -22.43 4.48 -18.18
C THR A 121 -21.74 3.72 -17.08
N GLY A 122 -22.42 2.82 -16.36
CA GLY A 122 -21.83 1.95 -15.34
C GLY A 122 -20.81 0.97 -15.93
N LEU A 123 -21.15 0.30 -17.02
CA LEU A 123 -20.22 -0.61 -17.72
C LEU A 123 -19.04 0.15 -18.35
N GLY A 124 -19.28 1.34 -18.89
CA GLY A 124 -18.23 2.22 -19.40
C GLY A 124 -17.29 2.70 -18.31
N ALA A 125 -17.79 3.09 -17.15
CA ALA A 125 -16.99 3.46 -15.99
C ALA A 125 -16.16 2.29 -15.47
N LEU A 126 -16.74 1.09 -15.43
CA LEU A 126 -16.04 -0.14 -15.01
C LEU A 126 -14.91 -0.51 -16.00
N ALA A 127 -15.17 -0.39 -17.30
CA ALA A 127 -14.17 -0.63 -18.35
C ALA A 127 -13.03 0.42 -18.30
N LEU A 128 -13.36 1.69 -18.07
CA LEU A 128 -12.38 2.76 -17.90
C LEU A 128 -11.53 2.55 -16.64
N ALA A 129 -12.13 2.15 -15.52
CA ALA A 129 -11.41 1.85 -14.29
C ALA A 129 -10.49 0.63 -14.45
N ARG A 130 -10.90 -0.40 -15.21
CA ARG A 130 -10.04 -1.55 -15.55
C ARG A 130 -8.89 -1.14 -16.48
N ALA A 131 -9.17 -0.32 -17.48
CA ALA A 131 -8.15 0.20 -18.40
C ALA A 131 -7.15 1.11 -17.68
N HIS A 132 -7.61 1.96 -16.78
CA HIS A 132 -6.74 2.81 -15.94
C HIS A 132 -5.82 1.96 -15.07
N ARG A 133 -6.36 0.96 -14.35
CA ARG A 133 -5.56 0.01 -13.56
C ARG A 133 -4.54 -0.75 -14.42
N ALA A 134 -4.90 -1.14 -15.63
CA ALA A 134 -3.96 -1.79 -16.55
C ALA A 134 -2.83 -0.86 -17.01
N LEU A 135 -3.12 0.42 -17.23
CA LEU A 135 -2.13 1.43 -17.59
C LEU A 135 -1.21 1.79 -16.41
N GLU A 136 -1.75 1.87 -15.21
CA GLU A 136 -0.95 2.04 -13.98
C GLU A 136 -0.01 0.85 -13.76
N ARG A 137 -0.51 -0.40 -13.87
CA ARG A 137 0.32 -1.62 -13.82
C ARG A 137 1.45 -1.56 -14.84
N ALA A 138 1.17 -1.17 -16.08
CA ALA A 138 2.17 -1.04 -17.13
C ALA A 138 3.18 0.09 -16.85
N SER A 139 2.76 1.17 -16.21
CA SER A 139 3.64 2.28 -15.82
C SER A 139 4.58 1.88 -14.69
N ILE A 140 4.06 1.20 -13.67
CA ILE A 140 4.84 0.69 -12.53
C ILE A 140 5.83 -0.36 -13.01
N ARG A 141 5.41 -1.33 -13.85
CA ARG A 141 6.31 -2.29 -14.50
C ARG A 141 7.48 -1.63 -15.23
N ARG A 142 7.21 -0.50 -15.94
CA ARG A 142 8.29 0.24 -16.63
C ARG A 142 9.22 0.97 -15.68
N LYS A 143 8.71 1.46 -14.55
CA LYS A 143 9.55 2.11 -13.53
C LYS A 143 10.43 1.08 -12.82
N VAL A 144 9.86 -0.05 -12.40
CA VAL A 144 10.58 -1.16 -11.78
C VAL A 144 11.61 -1.76 -12.74
N ALA A 145 11.25 -2.01 -14.01
CA ALA A 145 12.18 -2.51 -15.03
C ALA A 145 13.32 -1.52 -15.37
N ARG A 146 13.14 -0.21 -15.09
CA ARG A 146 14.21 0.79 -15.28
C ARG A 146 15.14 0.89 -14.08
N SER A 147 14.70 0.50 -12.89
CA SER A 147 15.53 0.45 -11.69
C SER A 147 16.36 -0.85 -11.59
N SER A 148 16.06 -1.86 -12.40
CA SER A 148 16.86 -3.09 -12.50
C SER A 148 17.63 -3.10 -13.83
N PRO A 149 18.96 -2.88 -13.83
CA PRO A 149 19.75 -2.78 -15.05
C PRO A 149 20.03 -4.11 -15.75
N ASN A 150 19.70 -5.26 -15.16
CA ASN A 150 19.90 -6.58 -15.75
C ASN A 150 18.58 -7.36 -15.79
N ASN A 151 18.05 -7.47 -17.01
CA ASN A 151 16.80 -8.17 -17.32
C ASN A 151 16.97 -9.71 -17.44
N ASP A 152 18.10 -10.24 -16.98
CA ASP A 152 18.27 -11.67 -16.84
C ASP A 152 17.65 -12.09 -15.52
N PHE A 153 16.47 -12.71 -15.60
CA PHE A 153 15.84 -13.41 -14.48
C PHE A 153 16.78 -14.53 -14.03
N VAL A 154 17.68 -14.18 -13.13
CA VAL A 154 18.46 -15.18 -12.39
C VAL A 154 17.55 -15.66 -11.26
N PRO A 155 17.13 -16.94 -11.28
CA PRO A 155 16.40 -17.51 -10.15
C PRO A 155 17.21 -17.23 -8.88
N ILE A 156 16.58 -16.64 -7.87
CA ILE A 156 17.24 -16.45 -6.58
C ILE A 156 17.64 -17.84 -6.11
N GLN A 157 18.94 -18.13 -6.10
CA GLN A 157 19.45 -19.31 -5.43
C GLN A 157 19.22 -19.06 -3.94
N LEU A 158 18.21 -19.75 -3.37
CA LEU A 158 18.03 -19.78 -1.92
C LEU A 158 19.36 -20.21 -1.32
N GLN A 159 19.95 -19.39 -0.46
CA GLN A 159 21.19 -19.71 0.21
C GLN A 159 21.03 -21.08 0.88
N GLN A 160 21.94 -22.02 0.56
CA GLN A 160 21.94 -23.30 1.24
C GLN A 160 22.22 -23.04 2.73
N SER A 161 21.49 -23.74 3.60
CA SER A 161 21.52 -23.58 5.06
C SER A 161 22.91 -23.78 5.71
N HIS A 162 23.92 -24.10 4.92
CA HIS A 162 25.30 -24.40 5.35
C HIS A 162 26.33 -23.35 4.93
N SER A 163 25.92 -22.24 4.32
CA SER A 163 26.87 -21.19 3.95
C SER A 163 27.20 -20.28 5.14
N ILE A 164 28.50 -19.96 5.26
CA ILE A 164 28.96 -18.89 6.19
C ILE A 164 28.50 -17.56 5.59
N VAL A 165 27.71 -16.81 6.38
CA VAL A 165 27.24 -15.48 5.98
C VAL A 165 28.11 -14.38 6.60
N SER A 166 28.23 -13.26 5.92
CA SER A 166 29.00 -12.11 6.39
C SER A 166 28.08 -11.16 7.17
N GLY A 167 28.32 -11.05 8.48
CA GLY A 167 27.60 -10.12 9.32
C GLY A 167 26.10 -10.44 9.52
N VAL A 168 25.42 -9.56 10.23
CA VAL A 168 23.98 -9.68 10.50
C VAL A 168 23.14 -9.45 9.23
N GLU A 169 23.63 -8.64 8.31
CA GLU A 169 23.00 -8.37 7.03
C GLU A 169 22.84 -9.64 6.18
N GLY A 170 23.79 -10.54 6.23
CA GLY A 170 23.73 -11.83 5.54
C GLY A 170 22.73 -12.83 6.15
N MET A 171 22.21 -12.57 7.34
CA MET A 171 21.18 -13.38 8.00
C MET A 171 19.77 -12.96 7.61
N ILE A 172 19.60 -11.82 6.93
CA ILE A 172 18.30 -11.24 6.59
C ILE A 172 17.80 -11.87 5.29
N GLY A 173 16.53 -12.25 5.30
CA GLY A 173 15.90 -12.90 4.16
C GLY A 173 16.09 -14.42 4.14
N ASN A 174 15.78 -15.05 2.99
CA ASN A 174 15.74 -16.50 2.82
C ASN A 174 15.02 -17.24 3.95
N THR A 175 13.98 -16.61 4.49
CA THR A 175 13.22 -17.15 5.60
C THR A 175 12.45 -18.39 5.17
N PRO A 176 12.26 -19.40 6.04
CA PRO A 176 11.50 -20.59 5.68
C PRO A 176 10.02 -20.28 5.43
N LEU A 177 9.40 -21.11 4.60
CA LEU A 177 7.96 -21.15 4.43
C LEU A 177 7.44 -22.33 5.26
N VAL A 178 6.55 -22.08 6.22
CA VAL A 178 6.09 -23.04 7.21
C VAL A 178 4.64 -23.40 6.94
N ARG A 179 4.34 -24.69 6.83
CA ARG A 179 2.95 -25.18 6.78
C ARG A 179 2.30 -25.02 8.15
N ILE A 180 1.21 -24.25 8.24
CA ILE A 180 0.39 -24.13 9.45
C ILE A 180 -0.57 -25.33 9.47
N ARG A 181 -0.19 -26.37 10.23
CA ARG A 181 -0.85 -27.68 10.15
C ARG A 181 -2.31 -27.62 10.52
N SER A 182 -2.62 -27.06 11.67
CA SER A 182 -3.99 -26.99 12.17
C SER A 182 -4.93 -26.30 11.19
N LEU A 183 -4.52 -25.14 10.64
CA LEU A 183 -5.34 -24.40 9.70
C LEU A 183 -5.45 -25.08 8.34
N SER A 184 -4.36 -25.72 7.88
CA SER A 184 -4.36 -26.46 6.63
C SER A 184 -5.28 -27.67 6.68
N ASP A 185 -5.25 -28.41 7.78
CA ASP A 185 -6.05 -29.63 7.97
C ASP A 185 -7.54 -29.30 8.14
N LEU A 186 -7.87 -28.24 8.88
CA LEU A 186 -9.24 -27.78 9.08
C LEU A 186 -9.90 -27.24 7.80
N THR A 187 -9.13 -26.58 6.95
CA THR A 187 -9.67 -25.97 5.70
C THR A 187 -9.61 -26.89 4.49
N GLY A 188 -8.83 -27.99 4.57
CA GLY A 188 -8.52 -28.84 3.41
C GLY A 188 -7.69 -28.13 2.33
N CYS A 189 -7.00 -27.05 2.70
CA CYS A 189 -6.12 -26.25 1.83
C CYS A 189 -4.66 -26.34 2.31
N GLU A 190 -3.70 -25.79 1.57
CA GLU A 190 -2.34 -25.54 2.07
C GLU A 190 -2.24 -24.10 2.54
N ILE A 191 -2.20 -23.87 3.85
CA ILE A 191 -1.95 -22.55 4.44
C ILE A 191 -0.51 -22.48 4.90
N LEU A 192 0.27 -21.62 4.22
CA LEU A 192 1.70 -21.50 4.39
C LEU A 192 2.04 -20.12 4.97
N GLY A 193 2.88 -20.09 5.98
CA GLY A 193 3.36 -18.87 6.61
C GLY A 193 4.83 -18.59 6.29
N LYS A 194 5.12 -17.43 5.71
CA LYS A 194 6.48 -16.95 5.51
C LYS A 194 7.06 -16.49 6.84
N ALA A 195 8.01 -17.23 7.40
CA ALA A 195 8.48 -17.10 8.77
C ALA A 195 9.45 -15.90 8.94
N GLU A 196 8.96 -14.68 8.76
CA GLU A 196 9.77 -13.48 8.91
C GLU A 196 10.30 -13.22 10.32
N PHE A 197 9.78 -13.97 11.31
CA PHE A 197 10.27 -13.94 12.69
C PHE A 197 11.66 -14.57 12.89
N VAL A 198 12.22 -15.24 11.88
CA VAL A 198 13.59 -15.76 11.94
C VAL A 198 14.64 -14.73 11.50
N ASN A 199 14.24 -13.61 10.93
CA ASN A 199 15.15 -12.50 10.69
C ASN A 199 15.76 -12.01 12.02
N PRO A 200 16.96 -11.42 12.04
CA PRO A 200 17.67 -10.99 13.26
C PRO A 200 16.86 -10.08 14.17
N GLY A 201 16.13 -9.11 13.60
CA GLY A 201 15.21 -8.22 14.31
C GLY A 201 13.80 -8.77 14.49
N GLY A 202 13.52 -10.00 14.05
CA GLY A 202 12.25 -10.71 14.28
C GLY A 202 11.09 -10.26 13.39
N SER A 203 11.34 -9.55 12.31
CA SER A 203 10.26 -9.00 11.48
C SER A 203 10.67 -8.77 10.02
N PRO A 204 9.71 -8.58 9.08
CA PRO A 204 10.02 -8.20 7.71
C PRO A 204 10.68 -6.81 7.57
N LYS A 205 10.73 -6.03 8.66
CA LYS A 205 11.38 -4.73 8.67
C LYS A 205 12.90 -4.80 8.55
N ASP A 206 13.50 -5.96 8.86
CA ASP A 206 14.93 -6.18 8.60
C ASP A 206 15.25 -6.10 7.12
N ARG A 207 14.39 -6.68 6.26
CA ARG A 207 14.53 -6.58 4.81
C ARG A 207 14.40 -5.13 4.32
N VAL A 208 13.40 -4.42 4.89
CA VAL A 208 13.15 -3.01 4.56
C VAL A 208 14.34 -2.14 4.95
N ALA A 209 14.85 -2.30 6.17
CA ALA A 209 16.00 -1.55 6.66
C ALA A 209 17.26 -1.83 5.85
N LEU A 210 17.50 -3.10 5.51
CA LEU A 210 18.63 -3.50 4.66
C LEU A 210 18.56 -2.85 3.28
N GLN A 211 17.40 -2.92 2.63
CA GLN A 211 17.20 -2.32 1.30
C GLN A 211 17.38 -0.80 1.32
N ILE A 212 16.77 -0.13 2.30
CA ILE A 212 16.90 1.34 2.48
C ILE A 212 18.37 1.73 2.62
N ILE A 213 19.13 1.03 3.46
CA ILE A 213 20.55 1.34 3.67
C ILE A 213 21.35 1.03 2.41
N THR A 214 21.09 -0.10 1.75
CA THR A 214 21.80 -0.50 0.53
C THR A 214 21.58 0.49 -0.61
N GLU A 215 20.34 0.94 -0.82
CA GLU A 215 20.05 1.97 -1.83
C GLU A 215 20.70 3.32 -1.47
N ALA A 216 20.66 3.72 -0.18
CA ALA A 216 21.30 4.94 0.27
C ALA A 216 22.84 4.90 0.14
N GLU A 217 23.46 3.74 0.33
CA GLU A 217 24.89 3.52 0.07
C GLU A 217 25.21 3.61 -1.42
N LYS A 218 24.37 2.98 -2.26
CA LYS A 218 24.52 3.02 -3.72
C LYS A 218 24.39 4.43 -4.29
N ASP A 219 23.49 5.22 -3.72
CA ASP A 219 23.26 6.62 -4.12
C ASP A 219 24.20 7.60 -3.40
N GLU A 220 25.21 7.09 -2.69
CA GLU A 220 26.19 7.85 -1.90
C GLU A 220 25.56 8.80 -0.85
N LEU A 221 24.32 8.53 -0.43
CA LEU A 221 23.64 9.24 0.65
C LEU A 221 24.15 8.80 2.03
N LEU A 222 24.66 7.57 2.12
CA LEU A 222 25.32 6.99 3.29
C LEU A 222 26.69 6.44 2.90
N VAL A 223 27.68 6.62 3.79
CA VAL A 223 29.01 6.03 3.62
C VAL A 223 29.39 5.32 4.92
N PRO A 224 29.67 4.01 4.92
CA PRO A 224 30.02 3.23 6.10
C PRO A 224 31.25 3.80 6.83
N HIS A 225 31.28 3.70 8.14
CA HIS A 225 32.41 4.09 9.00
C HIS A 225 32.87 5.56 8.92
N THR A 226 32.01 6.46 8.39
CA THR A 226 32.30 7.90 8.32
C THR A 226 31.70 8.71 9.46
N GLY A 227 31.00 8.05 10.41
CA GLY A 227 30.22 8.73 11.44
C GLY A 227 28.84 9.21 10.95
N SER A 228 28.40 8.74 9.77
CA SER A 228 27.09 9.08 9.20
C SER A 228 25.93 8.60 10.08
N TRP A 229 24.83 9.35 10.05
CA TRP A 229 23.64 9.14 10.87
C TRP A 229 22.44 8.69 10.05
N ILE A 230 21.70 7.72 10.58
CA ILE A 230 20.38 7.29 10.09
C ILE A 230 19.33 7.81 11.07
N PHE A 231 18.32 8.50 10.54
CA PHE A 231 17.18 9.03 11.29
C PHE A 231 15.91 8.34 10.84
N GLU A 232 15.05 7.93 11.80
CA GLU A 232 13.74 7.37 11.51
C GLU A 232 12.73 7.66 12.62
N GLY A 233 11.47 7.89 12.23
CA GLY A 233 10.34 8.01 13.15
C GLY A 233 9.48 6.75 13.10
N THR A 234 9.45 5.95 14.19
CA THR A 234 8.80 4.63 14.16
C THR A 234 8.24 4.19 15.50
N VAL A 235 7.20 3.35 15.46
CA VAL A 235 6.60 2.71 16.64
C VAL A 235 7.36 1.45 17.14
N GLY A 236 8.48 1.09 16.51
CA GLY A 236 9.32 0.01 17.06
C GLY A 236 10.10 -0.83 16.06
N SER A 237 9.48 -1.76 15.34
CA SER A 237 10.20 -2.80 14.56
C SER A 237 11.21 -2.23 13.55
N THR A 238 10.84 -1.20 12.79
CA THR A 238 11.78 -0.58 11.83
C THR A 238 12.95 0.08 12.53
N GLY A 239 12.71 0.73 13.67
CA GLY A 239 13.77 1.33 14.48
C GLY A 239 14.77 0.29 14.98
N ILE A 240 14.30 -0.86 15.42
CA ILE A 240 15.15 -1.97 15.87
C ILE A 240 15.98 -2.50 14.70
N SER A 241 15.35 -2.73 13.53
CA SER A 241 16.06 -3.20 12.33
C SER A 241 17.12 -2.20 11.86
N LEU A 242 16.79 -0.91 11.81
CA LEU A 242 17.74 0.15 11.45
C LEU A 242 18.88 0.27 12.47
N ALA A 243 18.59 0.22 13.77
CA ALA A 243 19.61 0.28 14.81
C ALA A 243 20.55 -0.94 14.76
N THR A 244 20.03 -2.13 14.52
CA THR A 244 20.82 -3.35 14.36
C THR A 244 21.77 -3.25 13.18
N LEU A 245 21.29 -2.82 12.01
CA LEU A 245 22.10 -2.67 10.82
C LEU A 245 23.06 -1.48 10.89
N ALA A 246 22.63 -0.38 11.53
CA ALA A 246 23.51 0.77 11.78
C ALA A 246 24.73 0.36 12.60
N CYS A 247 24.51 -0.41 13.68
CA CYS A 247 25.59 -0.96 14.50
C CYS A 247 26.53 -1.84 13.66
N ALA A 248 25.99 -2.77 12.86
CA ALA A 248 26.78 -3.69 12.06
C ALA A 248 27.60 -3.01 10.96
N LYS A 249 27.07 -1.95 10.35
CA LYS A 249 27.67 -1.23 9.22
C LYS A 249 28.43 0.04 9.64
N GLY A 250 28.58 0.30 10.95
CA GLY A 250 29.34 1.44 11.46
C GLY A 250 28.66 2.79 11.27
N TYR A 251 27.34 2.82 11.29
CA TYR A 251 26.52 4.03 11.32
C TYR A 251 26.09 4.39 12.73
N ARG A 252 25.75 5.64 12.95
CA ARG A 252 24.99 6.10 14.10
C ARG A 252 23.50 6.11 13.76
N CYS A 253 22.65 5.89 14.77
CA CYS A 253 21.21 5.82 14.56
C CYS A 253 20.46 6.69 15.57
N CYS A 254 19.50 7.49 15.09
CA CYS A 254 18.59 8.26 15.93
C CYS A 254 17.15 7.86 15.60
N ILE A 255 16.49 7.23 16.56
CA ILE A 255 15.11 6.77 16.43
C ILE A 255 14.20 7.66 17.25
N VAL A 256 13.24 8.29 16.58
CA VAL A 256 12.19 9.07 17.23
C VAL A 256 10.97 8.19 17.40
N VAL A 257 10.56 7.98 18.64
CA VAL A 257 9.45 7.09 18.99
C VAL A 257 8.25 7.90 19.51
N PRO A 258 7.00 7.39 19.37
CA PRO A 258 5.84 8.02 19.99
C PRO A 258 5.89 7.88 21.52
N ASP A 259 5.15 8.76 22.20
CA ASP A 259 5.07 8.85 23.66
C ASP A 259 4.37 7.66 24.35
N ASP A 260 3.72 6.80 23.58
CA ASP A 260 3.05 5.58 24.03
C ASP A 260 3.81 4.27 23.64
N VAL A 261 5.08 4.40 23.22
CA VAL A 261 5.90 3.22 22.91
C VAL A 261 6.16 2.37 24.14
N ALA A 262 6.14 1.06 23.99
CA ALA A 262 6.46 0.15 25.10
C ALA A 262 7.93 0.31 25.55
N GLU A 263 8.16 0.40 26.87
CA GLU A 263 9.48 0.62 27.46
C GLU A 263 10.50 -0.47 27.06
N GLU A 264 10.04 -1.67 26.82
CA GLU A 264 10.89 -2.78 26.37
C GLU A 264 11.54 -2.46 25.00
N LYS A 265 10.77 -1.83 24.08
CA LYS A 265 11.29 -1.41 22.77
C LYS A 265 12.28 -0.26 22.91
N ALA A 266 11.96 0.71 23.73
CA ALA A 266 12.84 1.82 24.05
C ALA A 266 14.17 1.34 24.64
N THR A 267 14.10 0.41 25.59
CA THR A 267 15.28 -0.22 26.19
C THR A 267 16.13 -0.98 25.17
N LEU A 268 15.50 -1.73 24.25
CA LEU A 268 16.22 -2.43 23.19
C LEU A 268 16.93 -1.47 22.25
N LEU A 269 16.27 -0.39 21.83
CA LEU A 269 16.88 0.64 20.99
C LEU A 269 18.12 1.26 21.64
N ARG A 270 18.04 1.59 22.95
CA ARG A 270 19.20 2.09 23.71
C ARG A 270 20.35 1.08 23.77
N ARG A 271 20.05 -0.21 23.98
CA ARG A 271 21.06 -1.29 23.97
C ARG A 271 21.71 -1.51 22.61
N LEU A 272 21.00 -1.24 21.52
CA LEU A 272 21.54 -1.25 20.16
C LEU A 272 22.33 0.04 19.82
N GLY A 273 22.52 0.93 20.79
CA GLY A 273 23.27 2.16 20.60
C GLY A 273 22.51 3.27 19.87
N ALA A 274 21.20 3.12 19.65
CA ALA A 274 20.39 4.17 19.05
C ALA A 274 20.12 5.30 20.05
N VAL A 275 20.20 6.53 19.57
CA VAL A 275 19.72 7.71 20.32
C VAL A 275 18.20 7.76 20.18
N GLU A 276 17.51 7.68 21.32
CA GLU A 276 16.05 7.73 21.37
C GLU A 276 15.57 9.16 21.64
N ALA A 277 14.47 9.54 21.00
CA ALA A 277 13.73 10.75 21.33
C ALA A 277 12.23 10.47 21.32
N VAL A 278 11.54 10.83 22.40
CA VAL A 278 10.10 10.63 22.54
C VAL A 278 9.34 11.85 22.03
N ARG A 279 8.29 11.66 21.25
CA ARG A 279 7.44 12.71 20.67
C ARG A 279 5.98 12.29 20.62
N PRO A 280 5.03 13.26 20.58
CA PRO A 280 3.61 12.95 20.47
C PRO A 280 3.29 12.10 19.24
N ARG A 281 2.34 11.18 19.40
CA ARG A 281 1.85 10.32 18.30
C ARG A 281 0.91 11.05 17.34
N GLY A 282 0.30 12.16 17.75
CA GLY A 282 -0.70 12.87 16.94
C GLY A 282 -0.10 13.49 15.68
N ILE A 283 -0.54 13.06 14.50
CA ILE A 283 0.01 13.51 13.20
C ILE A 283 -0.21 14.99 12.92
N VAL A 284 -1.25 15.58 13.47
CA VAL A 284 -1.51 17.03 13.36
C VAL A 284 -0.54 17.88 14.19
N ASP A 285 0.21 17.27 15.12
CA ASP A 285 1.27 17.97 15.84
C ASP A 285 2.50 18.08 14.92
N PRO A 286 3.02 19.29 14.65
CA PRO A 286 4.27 19.47 13.90
C PRO A 286 5.45 18.69 14.51
N ARG A 287 5.40 18.41 15.82
CA ARG A 287 6.39 17.62 16.56
C ARG A 287 6.15 16.12 16.49
N HIS A 288 5.17 15.67 15.67
CA HIS A 288 4.93 14.25 15.45
C HIS A 288 6.25 13.51 15.17
N PHE A 289 6.40 12.32 15.76
CA PHE A 289 7.68 11.60 15.78
C PHE A 289 8.33 11.40 14.38
N VAL A 290 7.54 11.22 13.32
CA VAL A 290 8.07 11.12 11.94
C VAL A 290 8.58 12.48 11.44
N ASN A 291 7.84 13.57 11.70
CA ASN A 291 8.24 14.92 11.31
C ASN A 291 9.49 15.36 12.03
N GLU A 292 9.60 15.05 13.33
CA GLU A 292 10.78 15.34 14.14
C GLU A 292 12.01 14.59 13.60
N ALA A 293 11.89 13.30 13.26
CA ALA A 293 13.00 12.54 12.70
C ALA A 293 13.50 13.16 11.38
N ARG A 294 12.58 13.56 10.51
CA ARG A 294 12.88 14.25 9.24
C ARG A 294 13.59 15.59 9.51
N THR A 295 13.07 16.40 10.43
CA THR A 295 13.65 17.70 10.79
C THR A 295 15.06 17.55 11.34
N ARG A 296 15.29 16.55 12.20
CA ARG A 296 16.63 16.24 12.74
C ARG A 296 17.61 15.87 11.64
N ALA A 297 17.21 15.02 10.68
CA ALA A 297 18.05 14.68 9.55
C ALA A 297 18.40 15.90 8.70
N GLN A 298 17.43 16.77 8.41
CA GLN A 298 17.61 17.97 7.59
C GLN A 298 18.45 19.06 8.28
N SER A 299 18.33 19.19 9.60
CA SER A 299 19.07 20.19 10.37
C SER A 299 20.45 19.73 10.81
N TRP A 300 20.76 18.44 10.69
CA TRP A 300 22.03 17.87 11.10
C TRP A 300 23.19 18.41 10.25
N LYS A 301 24.35 18.60 10.89
CA LYS A 301 25.58 19.05 10.21
C LYS A 301 26.76 18.22 10.68
N PRO A 302 27.72 17.88 9.78
CA PRO A 302 28.91 17.16 10.14
C PRO A 302 29.76 18.02 11.09
N ASN A 303 30.45 17.34 11.99
CA ASN A 303 31.43 18.01 12.87
C ASN A 303 32.80 18.09 12.18
N ARG A 304 33.75 18.85 12.79
CA ARG A 304 35.08 19.05 12.22
C ARG A 304 35.93 17.76 12.14
N HIS A 305 35.61 16.78 12.97
CA HIS A 305 36.36 15.51 13.05
C HIS A 305 35.80 14.47 12.08
N GLU A 306 34.59 14.67 11.61
CA GLU A 306 33.87 13.75 10.70
C GLU A 306 33.29 14.52 9.50
N PRO A 307 34.14 15.18 8.69
CA PRO A 307 33.65 16.07 7.62
C PRO A 307 32.91 15.32 6.50
N CYS A 308 33.13 14.01 6.35
CA CYS A 308 32.49 13.16 5.38
C CYS A 308 31.19 12.50 5.89
N ALA A 309 30.86 12.69 7.17
CA ALA A 309 29.65 12.15 7.75
C ALA A 309 28.41 12.82 7.14
N ARG A 310 27.35 12.04 6.95
CA ARG A 310 26.09 12.47 6.36
C ARG A 310 24.92 12.13 7.27
N ALA A 311 23.80 12.82 7.09
CA ALA A 311 22.53 12.51 7.74
C ALA A 311 21.53 12.03 6.70
N PHE A 312 20.92 10.90 6.98
CA PHE A 312 19.95 10.27 6.11
C PHE A 312 18.65 10.00 6.86
N PHE A 313 17.51 10.39 6.29
CA PHE A 313 16.19 10.08 6.79
C PHE A 313 15.64 8.87 6.03
N ALA A 314 15.38 7.77 6.73
CA ALA A 314 15.04 6.49 6.11
C ALA A 314 13.65 6.47 5.47
N ASP A 315 12.69 7.22 6.03
CA ASP A 315 11.33 7.45 5.51
C ASP A 315 10.59 6.18 5.07
N GLN A 316 10.46 5.23 5.97
CA GLN A 316 9.90 3.90 5.71
C GLN A 316 8.53 3.89 5.01
N PHE A 317 7.76 4.97 5.10
CA PHE A 317 6.42 5.06 4.53
C PHE A 317 6.43 5.51 3.07
N GLU A 318 7.39 6.35 2.70
CA GLU A 318 7.39 7.03 1.40
C GLU A 318 8.55 6.58 0.49
N THR A 319 9.58 5.89 1.01
CA THR A 319 10.67 5.35 0.20
C THR A 319 10.21 4.15 -0.63
N ASP A 320 10.54 4.13 -1.92
CA ASP A 320 10.26 3.00 -2.81
C ASP A 320 11.10 1.75 -2.43
N ALA A 321 12.21 1.91 -1.70
CA ALA A 321 13.05 0.82 -1.19
C ALA A 321 12.28 -0.20 -0.34
N ASN A 322 11.27 0.24 0.42
CA ASN A 322 10.42 -0.65 1.18
C ASN A 322 9.56 -1.57 0.27
N PHE A 323 9.03 -1.05 -0.82
CA PHE A 323 8.36 -1.85 -1.83
C PHE A 323 9.36 -2.81 -2.53
N SER A 324 10.51 -2.30 -2.94
CA SER A 324 11.58 -3.05 -3.65
C SER A 324 12.07 -4.23 -2.82
N ALA A 325 12.26 -4.06 -1.50
CA ALA A 325 12.68 -5.14 -0.60
C ALA A 325 11.79 -6.39 -0.69
N HIS A 326 10.50 -6.20 -0.89
CA HIS A 326 9.55 -7.29 -0.97
C HIS A 326 9.30 -7.78 -2.40
N TYR A 327 9.38 -6.87 -3.37
CA TYR A 327 9.26 -7.21 -4.78
C TYR A 327 10.49 -8.02 -5.27
N GLU A 328 11.70 -7.62 -4.89
CA GLU A 328 12.95 -8.22 -5.36
C GLU A 328 13.33 -9.48 -4.56
N HIS A 329 12.86 -9.61 -3.31
CA HIS A 329 13.28 -10.70 -2.44
C HIS A 329 12.11 -11.55 -1.92
N THR A 330 11.17 -11.00 -1.15
CA THR A 330 10.12 -11.80 -0.48
C THR A 330 9.20 -12.49 -1.48
N GLY A 331 8.78 -11.80 -2.53
CA GLY A 331 7.94 -12.37 -3.59
C GLY A 331 8.62 -13.53 -4.32
N PRO A 332 9.84 -13.33 -4.86
CA PRO A 332 10.64 -14.40 -5.46
C PRO A 332 10.92 -15.59 -4.57
N GLU A 333 11.20 -15.36 -3.27
CA GLU A 333 11.39 -16.45 -2.30
C GLU A 333 10.12 -17.30 -2.16
N ILE A 334 8.96 -16.68 -1.99
CA ILE A 334 7.66 -17.36 -1.89
C ILE A 334 7.41 -18.18 -3.16
N TRP A 335 7.59 -17.58 -4.33
CA TRP A 335 7.37 -18.25 -5.62
C TRP A 335 8.27 -19.46 -5.80
N THR A 336 9.55 -19.33 -5.45
CA THR A 336 10.53 -20.42 -5.54
C THR A 336 10.23 -21.54 -4.54
N GLN A 337 9.92 -21.18 -3.29
CA GLN A 337 9.63 -22.15 -2.23
C GLN A 337 8.36 -22.95 -2.47
N THR A 338 7.37 -22.36 -3.14
CA THR A 338 6.13 -23.03 -3.54
C THR A 338 6.23 -23.70 -4.91
N GLN A 339 7.38 -23.67 -5.57
CA GLN A 339 7.58 -24.18 -6.93
C GLN A 339 6.56 -23.60 -7.93
N GLY A 340 6.21 -22.33 -7.75
CA GLY A 340 5.22 -21.64 -8.58
C GLY A 340 3.75 -21.93 -8.25
N HIS A 341 3.47 -22.68 -7.20
CA HIS A 341 2.09 -23.03 -6.83
C HIS A 341 1.59 -22.10 -5.71
N VAL A 342 1.01 -20.98 -6.08
CA VAL A 342 0.36 -20.01 -5.18
C VAL A 342 -0.99 -19.65 -5.76
N ASP A 343 -2.08 -19.95 -5.05
CA ASP A 343 -3.43 -19.52 -5.41
C ASP A 343 -3.79 -18.17 -4.80
N ALA A 344 -3.34 -17.90 -3.57
CA ALA A 344 -3.54 -16.59 -2.94
C ALA A 344 -2.36 -16.18 -2.07
N PHE A 345 -2.19 -14.85 -1.94
CA PHE A 345 -1.31 -14.20 -0.99
C PHE A 345 -2.10 -13.25 -0.10
N VAL A 346 -1.91 -13.36 1.22
CA VAL A 346 -2.66 -12.60 2.23
C VAL A 346 -1.68 -11.90 3.16
N ALA A 347 -1.78 -10.59 3.31
CA ALA A 347 -0.97 -9.83 4.28
C ALA A 347 -1.66 -8.53 4.71
N GLY A 348 -1.38 -8.07 5.93
CA GLY A 348 -1.80 -6.77 6.43
C GLY A 348 -0.89 -5.63 5.96
N THR A 349 -1.33 -4.41 6.21
CA THR A 349 -0.65 -3.19 5.79
C THR A 349 -0.24 -2.33 7.00
N GLY A 350 1.05 -2.27 7.31
CA GLY A 350 1.61 -1.28 8.24
C GLY A 350 2.15 -0.07 7.47
N THR A 351 3.15 -0.27 6.63
CA THR A 351 3.65 0.74 5.67
C THR A 351 3.11 0.53 4.26
N GLY A 352 2.58 -0.66 3.99
CA GLY A 352 2.12 -1.08 2.67
C GLY A 352 3.15 -1.90 1.88
N GLY A 353 4.45 -1.79 2.16
CA GLY A 353 5.52 -2.36 1.34
C GLY A 353 5.42 -3.88 1.13
N THR A 354 5.18 -4.65 2.20
CA THR A 354 5.12 -6.12 2.12
C THR A 354 3.99 -6.58 1.21
N LEU A 355 2.75 -6.14 1.48
CA LEU A 355 1.60 -6.51 0.66
C LEU A 355 1.81 -6.07 -0.79
N SER A 356 2.25 -4.82 -0.97
CA SER A 356 2.42 -4.22 -2.30
C SER A 356 3.50 -4.88 -3.13
N GLY A 357 4.71 -5.05 -2.56
CA GLY A 357 5.85 -5.62 -3.28
C GLY A 357 5.62 -7.09 -3.65
N VAL A 358 5.16 -7.91 -2.70
CA VAL A 358 4.86 -9.33 -2.98
C VAL A 358 3.71 -9.46 -3.99
N SER A 359 2.63 -8.68 -3.83
CA SER A 359 1.49 -8.72 -4.77
C SER A 359 1.92 -8.33 -6.19
N ALA A 360 2.74 -7.29 -6.34
CA ALA A 360 3.23 -6.86 -7.63
C ALA A 360 4.06 -7.96 -8.31
N TYR A 361 4.99 -8.59 -7.58
CA TYR A 361 5.79 -9.70 -8.09
C TYR A 361 4.92 -10.90 -8.48
N LEU A 362 4.06 -11.37 -7.58
CA LEU A 362 3.21 -12.53 -7.84
C LEU A 362 2.26 -12.29 -9.02
N LYS A 363 1.71 -11.08 -9.17
CA LYS A 363 0.88 -10.72 -10.33
C LYS A 363 1.67 -10.63 -11.63
N GLU A 364 2.96 -10.39 -11.57
CA GLU A 364 3.83 -10.40 -12.76
C GLU A 364 4.09 -11.82 -13.25
N VAL A 365 4.46 -12.73 -12.34
CA VAL A 365 4.79 -14.12 -12.69
C VAL A 365 3.53 -14.96 -12.89
N SER A 366 2.44 -14.69 -12.18
CA SER A 366 1.15 -15.38 -12.30
C SER A 366 -0.02 -14.44 -12.03
N PRO A 367 -0.64 -13.85 -13.06
CA PRO A 367 -1.75 -12.90 -12.90
C PRO A 367 -2.99 -13.47 -12.20
N SER A 368 -3.12 -14.81 -12.14
CA SER A 368 -4.24 -15.51 -11.50
C SER A 368 -4.16 -15.56 -9.98
N VAL A 369 -2.99 -15.33 -9.39
CA VAL A 369 -2.83 -15.32 -7.92
C VAL A 369 -3.73 -14.26 -7.31
N LEU A 370 -4.60 -14.65 -6.37
CA LEU A 370 -5.46 -13.75 -5.62
C LEU A 370 -4.64 -13.03 -4.53
N THR A 371 -4.67 -11.72 -4.49
CA THR A 371 -3.94 -10.92 -3.50
C THR A 371 -4.92 -10.18 -2.59
N VAL A 372 -4.82 -10.42 -1.28
CA VAL A 372 -5.81 -10.01 -0.29
C VAL A 372 -5.15 -9.22 0.83
N ALA A 373 -5.69 -8.04 1.13
CA ALA A 373 -5.32 -7.26 2.29
C ALA A 373 -6.07 -7.74 3.54
N ALA A 374 -5.37 -8.04 4.61
CA ALA A 374 -5.94 -8.32 5.92
C ALA A 374 -5.97 -7.03 6.75
N ASP A 375 -7.14 -6.56 7.15
CA ASP A 375 -7.32 -5.23 7.72
C ASP A 375 -7.96 -5.27 9.11
N PRO A 376 -7.30 -4.70 10.16
CA PRO A 376 -7.83 -4.66 11.52
C PRO A 376 -8.89 -3.56 11.70
N PRO A 377 -9.63 -3.55 12.83
CA PRO A 377 -10.59 -2.50 13.15
C PRO A 377 -9.92 -1.12 13.17
N GLY A 378 -10.66 -0.09 12.80
CA GLY A 378 -10.19 1.30 12.79
C GLY A 378 -9.30 1.68 11.60
N SER A 379 -8.89 0.73 10.76
CA SER A 379 -8.14 0.97 9.52
C SER A 379 -9.06 1.28 8.34
N GLY A 380 -8.60 2.14 7.44
CA GLY A 380 -9.32 2.51 6.21
C GLY A 380 -8.93 1.68 4.96
N VAL A 381 -8.01 0.71 5.10
CA VAL A 381 -7.46 -0.03 3.95
C VAL A 381 -8.51 -0.90 3.27
N TYR A 382 -9.33 -1.60 4.05
CA TYR A 382 -10.45 -2.38 3.51
C TYR A 382 -11.36 -1.51 2.63
N ASN A 383 -11.80 -0.36 3.16
CA ASN A 383 -12.68 0.54 2.41
C ASN A 383 -11.98 1.15 1.19
N ARG A 384 -10.67 1.39 1.28
CA ARG A 384 -9.88 1.86 0.13
C ARG A 384 -9.86 0.86 -1.00
N ILE A 385 -9.70 -0.43 -0.70
CA ILE A 385 -9.62 -1.49 -1.71
C ILE A 385 -11.01 -1.79 -2.27
N GLN A 386 -12.03 -1.91 -1.43
CA GLN A 386 -13.39 -2.30 -1.84
C GLN A 386 -14.15 -1.15 -2.51
N TYR A 387 -14.05 0.06 -1.96
CA TYR A 387 -14.89 1.20 -2.35
C TYR A 387 -14.10 2.39 -2.90
N GLY A 388 -12.77 2.35 -2.87
CA GLY A 388 -11.92 3.44 -3.37
C GLY A 388 -11.70 4.59 -2.37
N VAL A 389 -12.22 4.51 -1.15
CA VAL A 389 -12.18 5.57 -0.14
C VAL A 389 -11.38 5.13 1.08
N MET A 390 -10.35 5.92 1.46
CA MET A 390 -9.55 5.67 2.67
C MET A 390 -10.27 6.25 3.88
N TYR A 391 -11.26 5.52 4.40
CA TYR A 391 -12.12 5.94 5.50
C TYR A 391 -12.53 4.75 6.37
N ASN A 392 -12.67 4.99 7.68
CA ASN A 392 -13.28 4.05 8.60
C ASN A 392 -14.41 4.74 9.38
N ALA A 393 -15.56 4.06 9.55
CA ALA A 393 -16.75 4.60 10.22
C ALA A 393 -16.54 4.91 11.71
N THR A 394 -15.51 4.32 12.35
CA THR A 394 -15.15 4.61 13.74
C THR A 394 -14.26 5.84 13.90
N GLU A 395 -13.84 6.49 12.81
CA GLU A 395 -13.15 7.78 12.80
C GLU A 395 -14.15 8.90 13.13
N ALA A 396 -14.28 9.24 14.41
CA ALA A 396 -15.07 10.40 14.82
C ALA A 396 -14.26 11.68 14.62
N GLU A 397 -14.75 12.60 13.77
CA GLU A 397 -14.16 13.94 13.62
C GLU A 397 -14.07 14.66 14.97
N GLY A 398 -12.90 15.22 15.26
CA GLY A 398 -12.64 16.04 16.44
C GLY A 398 -12.25 15.30 17.73
N THR A 399 -12.40 13.98 17.81
CA THR A 399 -12.08 13.19 19.02
C THR A 399 -10.88 12.26 18.85
N ARG A 400 -10.39 12.03 17.63
CA ARG A 400 -9.27 11.16 17.33
C ARG A 400 -8.16 11.86 16.58
N ARG A 401 -6.95 11.54 16.99
CA ARG A 401 -5.74 11.82 16.23
C ARG A 401 -5.77 10.91 15.00
N ARG A 402 -5.82 11.47 13.79
CA ARG A 402 -6.03 10.83 12.47
C ARG A 402 -5.20 9.57 12.13
N HIS A 403 -4.35 9.08 13.02
CA HIS A 403 -3.50 7.90 12.84
C HIS A 403 -3.64 6.84 13.94
N GLN A 404 -4.56 7.00 14.87
CA GLN A 404 -4.83 5.95 15.84
C GLN A 404 -5.85 5.00 15.24
N VAL A 405 -5.38 3.85 14.84
CA VAL A 405 -6.20 2.68 14.61
C VAL A 405 -6.60 2.14 15.98
N ASP A 406 -7.89 2.13 16.29
CA ASP A 406 -8.41 1.69 17.59
C ASP A 406 -8.56 0.16 17.58
N THR A 407 -7.45 -0.52 17.84
CA THR A 407 -7.37 -1.96 17.85
C THR A 407 -6.29 -2.42 18.84
N VAL A 408 -6.40 -3.65 19.31
CA VAL A 408 -5.33 -4.33 20.09
C VAL A 408 -4.20 -4.83 19.17
N VAL A 409 -4.43 -4.81 17.88
CA VAL A 409 -3.46 -5.23 16.87
C VAL A 409 -2.41 -4.15 16.68
N GLU A 410 -1.15 -4.54 16.74
CA GLU A 410 -0.03 -3.63 16.54
C GLU A 410 0.69 -3.87 15.20
N GLY A 411 1.22 -2.80 14.61
CA GLY A 411 2.08 -2.85 13.44
C GLY A 411 1.38 -2.88 12.08
N ILE A 412 0.06 -3.05 12.05
CA ILE A 412 -0.76 -2.94 10.85
C ILE A 412 -1.98 -2.04 11.08
N GLY A 413 -2.58 -1.60 9.99
CA GLY A 413 -3.69 -0.65 9.97
C GLY A 413 -3.23 0.76 9.57
N LEU A 414 -3.90 1.32 8.55
CA LEU A 414 -3.60 2.64 8.01
C LEU A 414 -4.87 3.47 7.84
N ASN A 415 -4.77 4.78 8.11
CA ASN A 415 -5.81 5.78 7.83
C ASN A 415 -5.32 6.87 6.86
N ARG A 416 -4.16 6.65 6.24
CA ARG A 416 -3.63 7.47 5.15
C ARG A 416 -3.07 6.59 4.04
N LEU A 417 -3.09 7.08 2.84
CA LEU A 417 -2.41 6.43 1.72
C LEU A 417 -0.90 6.73 1.82
N THR A 418 -0.11 5.67 1.98
CA THR A 418 1.35 5.74 1.92
C THR A 418 1.81 5.50 0.49
N ARG A 419 3.00 5.99 0.14
CA ARG A 419 3.61 5.74 -1.17
C ARG A 419 3.72 4.24 -1.46
N ASN A 420 4.13 3.45 -0.46
CA ASN A 420 4.27 2.00 -0.60
C ASN A 420 2.94 1.29 -0.87
N LEU A 421 1.84 1.70 -0.21
CA LEU A 421 0.51 1.13 -0.49
C LEU A 421 -0.01 1.58 -1.87
N GLU A 422 0.20 2.85 -2.24
CA GLU A 422 -0.19 3.39 -3.55
C GLU A 422 0.40 2.59 -4.71
N LEU A 423 1.69 2.24 -4.61
CA LEU A 423 2.37 1.40 -5.60
C LEU A 423 1.71 0.01 -5.75
N GLY A 424 1.18 -0.54 -4.66
CA GLY A 424 0.58 -1.86 -4.62
C GLY A 424 -0.89 -1.92 -5.00
N LEU A 425 -1.65 -0.84 -4.84
CA LEU A 425 -3.11 -0.84 -5.07
C LEU A 425 -3.54 -1.47 -6.40
N PRO A 426 -2.85 -1.27 -7.54
CA PRO A 426 -3.23 -1.91 -8.78
C PRO A 426 -3.11 -3.44 -8.79
N PHE A 427 -2.40 -4.01 -7.82
CA PHE A 427 -2.11 -5.43 -7.74
C PHE A 427 -2.86 -6.14 -6.61
N ILE A 428 -3.62 -5.42 -5.78
CA ILE A 428 -4.42 -5.97 -4.70
C ILE A 428 -5.86 -6.16 -5.20
N ASP A 429 -6.37 -7.40 -5.09
CA ASP A 429 -7.68 -7.77 -5.65
C ASP A 429 -8.82 -7.61 -4.64
N ALA A 430 -8.57 -7.90 -3.35
CA ALA A 430 -9.59 -7.93 -2.32
C ALA A 430 -9.04 -7.52 -0.95
N ALA A 431 -9.93 -7.35 0.02
CA ALA A 431 -9.59 -7.12 1.40
C ALA A 431 -10.54 -7.88 2.34
N GLU A 432 -10.03 -8.33 3.49
CA GLU A 432 -10.76 -8.97 4.56
C GLU A 432 -10.67 -8.15 5.84
N ARG A 433 -11.80 -7.91 6.49
CA ARG A 433 -11.83 -7.33 7.85
C ARG A 433 -11.67 -8.45 8.87
N VAL A 434 -10.83 -8.20 9.86
CA VAL A 434 -10.60 -9.12 10.97
C VAL A 434 -10.79 -8.33 12.26
N THR A 435 -11.65 -8.82 13.14
CA THR A 435 -11.90 -8.20 14.44
C THR A 435 -10.79 -8.50 15.45
N ASP A 436 -10.71 -7.70 16.49
CA ASP A 436 -9.76 -7.91 17.59
C ASP A 436 -9.99 -9.27 18.29
N ASP A 437 -11.26 -9.64 18.46
CA ASP A 437 -11.64 -10.91 19.07
C ASP A 437 -11.16 -12.11 18.26
N GLU A 438 -11.38 -12.11 16.95
CA GLU A 438 -10.88 -13.15 16.05
C GLU A 438 -9.36 -13.25 16.06
N ALA A 439 -8.68 -12.10 16.09
CA ALA A 439 -7.21 -12.06 16.15
C ALA A 439 -6.69 -12.66 17.47
N VAL A 440 -7.32 -12.35 18.60
CA VAL A 440 -6.92 -12.91 19.91
C VAL A 440 -7.13 -14.42 19.93
N ARG A 441 -8.30 -14.92 19.55
CA ARG A 441 -8.62 -16.35 19.51
C ARG A 441 -7.71 -17.13 18.55
N MET A 442 -7.46 -16.60 17.35
CA MET A 442 -6.53 -17.18 16.38
C MET A 442 -5.11 -17.27 16.95
N SER A 443 -4.64 -16.25 17.65
CA SER A 443 -3.32 -16.29 18.28
C SER A 443 -3.22 -17.40 19.34
N ARG A 444 -4.27 -17.60 20.15
CA ARG A 444 -4.33 -18.70 21.15
C ARG A 444 -4.37 -20.05 20.45
N TRP A 445 -5.16 -20.16 19.37
CA TRP A 445 -5.22 -21.36 18.55
C TRP A 445 -3.85 -21.77 18.01
N LEU A 446 -3.14 -20.86 17.34
CA LEU A 446 -1.81 -21.12 16.78
C LEU A 446 -0.78 -21.53 17.83
N SER A 447 -0.85 -20.93 19.02
CA SER A 447 0.04 -21.26 20.13
C SER A 447 -0.21 -22.68 20.67
N THR A 448 -1.47 -23.08 20.79
CA THR A 448 -1.87 -24.38 21.40
C THR A 448 -1.79 -25.54 20.42
N HIS A 449 -2.07 -25.32 19.12
CA HIS A 449 -2.17 -26.40 18.14
C HIS A 449 -0.93 -26.51 17.23
N ASP A 450 -0.26 -25.42 16.93
CA ASP A 450 0.91 -25.41 16.05
C ASP A 450 2.22 -25.06 16.78
N GLY A 451 2.15 -24.66 18.06
CA GLY A 451 3.31 -24.18 18.81
C GLY A 451 3.85 -22.83 18.28
N LEU A 452 3.05 -22.11 17.49
CA LEU A 452 3.41 -20.84 16.86
C LEU A 452 3.01 -19.67 17.76
N PHE A 453 3.99 -19.11 18.46
CA PHE A 453 3.80 -17.98 19.36
C PHE A 453 4.03 -16.66 18.60
N LEU A 454 2.99 -16.14 17.96
CA LEU A 454 3.06 -15.06 16.99
C LEU A 454 2.52 -13.73 17.52
N GLY A 455 2.85 -12.64 16.84
CA GLY A 455 2.31 -11.30 17.07
C GLY A 455 0.86 -11.15 16.58
N SER A 456 0.20 -10.09 17.06
CA SER A 456 -1.21 -9.78 16.75
C SER A 456 -1.50 -9.67 15.25
N SER A 457 -0.63 -9.02 14.50
CA SER A 457 -0.76 -8.88 13.05
C SER A 457 -0.69 -10.22 12.31
N SER A 458 0.13 -11.18 12.77
CA SER A 458 0.16 -12.53 12.19
C SER A 458 -1.14 -13.28 12.43
N ALA A 459 -1.78 -13.08 13.59
CA ALA A 459 -3.09 -13.64 13.86
C ALA A 459 -4.16 -13.09 12.91
N VAL A 460 -4.16 -11.77 12.66
CA VAL A 460 -5.01 -11.13 11.64
C VAL A 460 -4.78 -11.73 10.25
N HIS A 461 -3.52 -11.92 9.88
CA HIS A 461 -3.16 -12.56 8.61
C HIS A 461 -3.71 -13.99 8.50
N CYS A 462 -3.61 -14.78 9.56
CA CYS A 462 -4.08 -16.16 9.57
C CYS A 462 -5.61 -16.26 9.48
N VAL A 463 -6.36 -15.38 10.16
CA VAL A 463 -7.83 -15.31 10.02
C VAL A 463 -8.21 -15.01 8.56
N ALA A 464 -7.62 -13.99 7.96
CA ALA A 464 -7.89 -13.64 6.58
C ALA A 464 -7.45 -14.74 5.59
N ALA A 465 -6.35 -15.45 5.89
CA ALA A 465 -5.88 -16.58 5.08
C ALA A 465 -6.86 -17.77 5.14
N VAL A 466 -7.41 -18.11 6.32
CA VAL A 466 -8.46 -19.13 6.49
C VAL A 466 -9.68 -18.79 5.65
N ARG A 467 -10.22 -17.58 5.77
CA ARG A 467 -11.38 -17.13 4.98
C ARG A 467 -11.12 -17.17 3.48
N THR A 468 -9.93 -16.73 3.05
CA THR A 468 -9.52 -16.81 1.66
C THR A 468 -9.42 -18.25 1.17
N ALA A 469 -8.84 -19.15 1.97
CA ALA A 469 -8.71 -20.57 1.67
C ALA A 469 -10.09 -21.25 1.52
N LEU A 470 -11.00 -21.02 2.45
CA LEU A 470 -12.37 -21.57 2.41
C LEU A 470 -13.14 -21.07 1.17
N ARG A 471 -13.02 -19.80 0.82
CA ARG A 471 -13.62 -19.23 -0.39
C ARG A 471 -13.06 -19.87 -1.66
N LEU A 472 -11.76 -20.07 -1.75
CA LEU A 472 -11.13 -20.76 -2.89
C LEU A 472 -11.54 -22.25 -2.95
N LYS A 473 -11.62 -22.91 -1.80
CA LYS A 473 -12.06 -24.31 -1.70
C LYS A 473 -13.52 -24.47 -2.14
N ALA A 474 -14.40 -23.56 -1.75
CA ALA A 474 -15.80 -23.57 -2.19
C ALA A 474 -15.95 -23.37 -3.72
N GLN A 475 -15.08 -22.56 -4.32
CA GLN A 475 -15.05 -22.36 -5.79
C GLN A 475 -14.45 -23.54 -6.54
N ARG A 476 -13.53 -24.30 -5.93
CA ARG A 476 -12.79 -25.41 -6.54
C ARG A 476 -12.72 -26.58 -5.55
N PRO A 477 -13.83 -27.32 -5.30
CA PRO A 477 -13.92 -28.32 -4.24
C PRO A 477 -12.89 -29.47 -4.37
N ASP A 478 -12.56 -29.85 -5.61
CA ASP A 478 -11.65 -30.97 -5.88
C ASP A 478 -10.17 -30.61 -5.82
N THR A 479 -9.83 -29.32 -5.63
CA THR A 479 -8.44 -28.86 -5.54
C THR A 479 -8.01 -28.65 -4.09
N ARG A 480 -6.71 -28.50 -3.89
CA ARG A 480 -6.11 -28.11 -2.61
C ARG A 480 -5.43 -26.74 -2.78
N PRO A 481 -6.16 -25.64 -2.65
CA PRO A 481 -5.60 -24.30 -2.87
C PRO A 481 -4.42 -24.00 -1.93
N VAL A 482 -3.41 -23.32 -2.46
CA VAL A 482 -2.23 -22.87 -1.71
C VAL A 482 -2.37 -21.39 -1.37
N VAL A 483 -2.48 -21.08 -0.08
CA VAL A 483 -2.60 -19.73 0.44
C VAL A 483 -1.36 -19.39 1.25
N VAL A 484 -0.66 -18.34 0.86
CA VAL A 484 0.56 -17.89 1.54
C VAL A 484 0.27 -16.62 2.34
N THR A 485 0.78 -16.59 3.57
CA THR A 485 0.72 -15.40 4.43
C THR A 485 2.07 -15.10 5.09
N ILE A 486 2.16 -14.01 5.84
CA ILE A 486 3.38 -13.56 6.51
C ILE A 486 3.25 -13.76 8.02
N LEU A 487 4.29 -14.35 8.61
CA LEU A 487 4.36 -14.57 10.06
C LEU A 487 5.52 -13.79 10.66
N TYR A 488 5.26 -13.00 11.69
CA TYR A 488 6.28 -12.35 12.49
C TYR A 488 5.89 -12.30 13.97
N VAL A 489 6.91 -12.28 14.83
CA VAL A 489 6.75 -12.27 16.26
C VAL A 489 6.86 -10.83 16.74
N TYR A 490 6.03 -10.45 17.67
CA TYR A 490 6.29 -9.29 18.49
C TYR A 490 7.45 -9.61 19.43
N HIS A 491 8.47 -8.74 19.50
CA HIS A 491 9.75 -9.02 20.15
C HIS A 491 9.62 -9.81 21.45
N ARG A 492 10.22 -10.99 21.45
CA ARG A 492 10.55 -11.76 22.64
C ARG A 492 11.71 -11.05 23.35
N LEU A 493 11.45 -9.99 24.08
CA LEU A 493 12.45 -9.49 25.00
C LEU A 493 12.57 -10.46 26.17
N ARG A 494 13.62 -11.25 26.15
CA ARG A 494 14.14 -11.82 27.39
C ARG A 494 14.70 -10.64 28.17
N SER A 495 13.93 -10.11 29.11
CA SER A 495 14.52 -9.32 30.17
C SER A 495 15.40 -10.26 30.98
N ALA A 496 16.72 -10.15 30.81
CA ALA A 496 17.68 -10.96 31.53
C ALA A 496 17.64 -10.69 33.05
N ASP A 497 17.07 -9.56 33.45
CA ASP A 497 17.18 -9.05 34.81
C ASP A 497 15.97 -9.28 35.70
N SER A 498 14.82 -9.76 35.19
CA SER A 498 13.60 -9.84 36.01
C SER A 498 12.99 -11.24 36.15
N GLY A 499 13.57 -12.29 35.59
CA GLY A 499 13.03 -13.66 35.71
C GLY A 499 11.58 -13.85 35.20
N SER A 500 10.89 -12.76 34.92
CA SER A 500 9.55 -12.74 34.37
C SER A 500 9.60 -12.69 32.85
N ARG A 501 8.95 -13.66 32.20
CA ARG A 501 8.67 -13.65 30.77
C ARG A 501 7.59 -12.59 30.55
N HIS A 502 7.93 -11.35 30.23
CA HIS A 502 6.95 -10.36 29.82
C HIS A 502 6.35 -10.79 28.48
N LEU A 503 5.16 -11.35 28.55
CA LEU A 503 4.28 -11.52 27.40
C LEU A 503 3.91 -10.13 26.88
N SER A 504 3.88 -9.94 25.57
CA SER A 504 3.30 -8.70 25.02
C SER A 504 1.86 -8.53 25.55
N LYS A 505 1.35 -7.32 25.65
CA LYS A 505 -0.05 -7.08 26.09
C LYS A 505 -1.04 -7.97 25.34
N PHE A 506 -0.81 -8.21 24.06
CA PHE A 506 -1.65 -9.04 23.22
C PHE A 506 -1.64 -10.53 23.64
N GLN A 507 -0.54 -11.04 24.18
CA GLN A 507 -0.39 -12.41 24.66
C GLN A 507 -0.75 -12.57 26.16
N ASN A 508 -1.07 -11.47 26.83
CA ASN A 508 -1.52 -11.50 28.22
C ASN A 508 -3.05 -11.63 28.26
N ASP A 509 -3.54 -12.76 28.75
CA ASP A 509 -4.97 -13.07 28.78
C ASP A 509 -5.76 -12.11 29.68
N GLU A 510 -5.23 -11.76 30.85
CA GLU A 510 -5.87 -10.79 31.75
C GLU A 510 -6.03 -9.43 31.07
N ALA A 511 -5.00 -8.98 30.33
CA ALA A 511 -5.05 -7.72 29.62
C ALA A 511 -6.06 -7.74 28.46
N MET A 512 -6.28 -8.88 27.81
CA MET A 512 -7.27 -9.03 26.74
C MET A 512 -8.69 -9.16 27.31
N GLN A 513 -8.87 -9.95 28.38
CA GLN A 513 -10.15 -10.06 29.09
C GLN A 513 -10.62 -8.73 29.67
N ALA A 514 -9.71 -7.92 30.23
CA ALA A 514 -10.03 -6.56 30.71
C ALA A 514 -10.56 -5.63 29.62
N ARG A 515 -10.34 -5.96 28.34
CA ARG A 515 -10.89 -5.26 27.16
C ARG A 515 -12.15 -5.93 26.61
N GLY A 516 -12.68 -6.95 27.28
CA GLY A 516 -13.86 -7.69 26.86
C GLY A 516 -13.62 -8.66 25.71
N LEU A 517 -12.37 -9.06 25.44
CA LEU A 517 -12.01 -9.96 24.36
C LEU A 517 -11.95 -11.41 24.84
N ASN A 518 -12.38 -12.33 23.95
CA ASN A 518 -12.35 -13.75 24.25
C ASN A 518 -10.94 -14.33 24.05
N VAL A 519 -10.40 -14.98 25.08
CA VAL A 519 -9.07 -15.59 25.06
C VAL A 519 -9.09 -17.11 24.85
N VAL A 520 -10.26 -17.69 24.61
CA VAL A 520 -10.39 -19.14 24.34
C VAL A 520 -9.83 -19.44 22.94
N ALA A 521 -9.09 -20.52 22.81
CA ALA A 521 -8.55 -21.01 21.55
C ALA A 521 -9.65 -21.73 20.73
N ASP A 522 -10.67 -20.99 20.32
CA ASP A 522 -11.79 -21.47 19.50
C ASP A 522 -11.93 -20.58 18.26
N ILE A 523 -11.91 -21.21 17.09
CA ILE A 523 -12.01 -20.59 15.78
C ILE A 523 -13.15 -21.17 14.94
N ALA A 524 -14.12 -21.83 15.55
CA ALA A 524 -15.20 -22.51 14.84
C ALA A 524 -16.02 -21.55 13.96
N ASP A 525 -16.28 -20.35 14.42
CA ASP A 525 -16.97 -19.30 13.67
C ASP A 525 -16.13 -18.71 12.51
N ILE A 526 -14.80 -18.70 12.64
CA ILE A 526 -13.88 -18.30 11.56
C ILE A 526 -13.90 -19.34 10.43
N LEU A 527 -14.14 -20.60 10.77
CA LEU A 527 -14.26 -21.72 9.83
C LEU A 527 -15.65 -21.86 9.22
N ALA A 528 -16.66 -21.17 9.76
CA ALA A 528 -18.01 -21.20 9.22
C ALA A 528 -18.03 -20.67 7.78
N PRO A 529 -18.82 -21.26 6.86
CA PRO A 529 -18.99 -20.73 5.52
C PRO A 529 -19.51 -19.28 5.59
N LEU A 530 -18.91 -18.39 4.81
CA LEU A 530 -19.31 -17.00 4.67
C LEU A 530 -20.61 -16.86 3.89
#